data_21555f56b2bd24b6c9d2204eed0b6c58
#
_entry.id   21555f56b2bd24b6c9d2204eed0b6c58
#
_cell.length_a   1.000
_cell.length_b   1.000
_cell.length_c   1.000
_cell.angle_alpha   90.00
_cell.angle_beta   90.00
_cell.angle_gamma   90.00
#
_symmetry.space_group_name_H-M   'P 1'
#
loop_
_entity.id
_entity.type
_entity.pdbx_description
1 polymer ?
#
loop_
_entity_poly.entity_id
_entity_poly.type
_entity_poly.pdbx_seq_one_letter_code
_entity_poly.pdbx_strand_id
1 'polypeptide(L)'
;MARPLRIEYPGAYYHVMSRGNRREDIFLSDKDRKVFLDGLADSCETYSIKLIAYVLLSNHFHLLVQTPQANLSEFMRHFLVTYTVRFNRRNGRAGHIFQGRFKSLLVDEDEYLLPLSRYIHLNPIRTSQFKDADFPTKSEYLKKYPWSTYPGYCYLRKRNKNVDYGWLLSTYFGDDTAKGRRQCREYVNRAIEGEIENPFEEVVHQSILGTQEFIDWVRQKLLRKGQREV
;
A
#
# COMPACT_ATOMS: atom_id res chain seq x y z
N MET A 1 9.11 -22.87 -10.62
CA MET A 1 10.01 -22.21 -9.64
C MET A 1 9.28 -22.04 -8.32
N ALA A 2 9.88 -22.47 -7.20
CA ALA A 2 9.35 -22.21 -5.87
C ALA A 2 9.32 -20.69 -5.63
N ARG A 3 8.22 -20.17 -5.07
CA ARG A 3 8.12 -18.75 -4.75
C ARG A 3 8.99 -18.43 -3.53
N PRO A 4 9.71 -17.31 -3.50
CA PRO A 4 10.53 -16.92 -2.35
C PRO A 4 9.67 -16.88 -1.07
N LEU A 5 10.27 -17.33 0.03
CA LEU A 5 9.69 -17.17 1.37
C LEU A 5 9.51 -15.67 1.67
N ARG A 6 8.41 -15.32 2.33
CA ARG A 6 8.25 -13.96 2.84
C ARG A 6 9.16 -13.76 4.03
N ILE A 7 9.88 -12.67 3.99
CA ILE A 7 10.71 -12.23 5.10
C ILE A 7 9.79 -11.44 6.03
N GLU A 8 9.59 -11.93 7.24
CA GLU A 8 8.73 -11.29 8.25
C GLU A 8 9.52 -11.10 9.54
N TYR A 9 9.51 -9.89 10.10
CA TYR A 9 10.10 -9.56 11.39
C TYR A 9 9.33 -8.42 12.07
N PRO A 10 9.42 -8.28 13.40
CA PRO A 10 8.73 -7.21 14.13
C PRO A 10 9.22 -5.83 13.70
N GLY A 11 8.27 -4.92 13.46
CA GLY A 11 8.55 -3.55 13.04
C GLY A 11 8.74 -3.35 11.54
N ALA A 12 8.72 -4.40 10.74
CA ALA A 12 8.95 -4.34 9.30
C ALA A 12 7.87 -3.56 8.55
N TYR A 13 8.28 -2.84 7.50
CA TYR A 13 7.39 -2.15 6.58
C TYR A 13 7.20 -2.95 5.30
N TYR A 14 5.99 -2.96 4.80
CA TYR A 14 5.66 -3.69 3.58
C TYR A 14 4.78 -2.87 2.64
N HIS A 15 5.14 -2.91 1.38
CA HIS A 15 4.20 -2.64 0.31
C HIS A 15 3.46 -3.92 -0.03
N VAL A 16 2.14 -3.90 0.08
CA VAL A 16 1.28 -5.04 -0.19
C VAL A 16 0.34 -4.73 -1.34
N MET A 17 0.21 -5.66 -2.27
CA MET A 17 -0.73 -5.54 -3.38
C MET A 17 -1.40 -6.87 -3.70
N SER A 18 -2.64 -6.81 -4.18
CA SER A 18 -3.33 -7.94 -4.78
C SER A 18 -4.23 -7.46 -5.91
N ARG A 19 -4.39 -8.30 -6.92
CA ARG A 19 -5.15 -7.99 -8.14
C ARG A 19 -6.24 -9.04 -8.34
N GLY A 20 -7.32 -8.61 -8.98
CA GLY A 20 -8.41 -9.48 -9.38
C GLY A 20 -7.97 -10.57 -10.34
N ASN A 21 -8.60 -11.73 -10.21
CA ASN A 21 -8.40 -12.84 -11.12
C ASN A 21 -8.74 -12.37 -12.55
N ARG A 22 -7.95 -12.78 -13.55
CA ARG A 22 -8.08 -12.32 -14.95
C ARG A 22 -8.13 -10.80 -15.13
N ARG A 23 -7.60 -10.05 -14.14
CA ARG A 23 -7.68 -8.58 -14.06
C ARG A 23 -9.10 -8.03 -13.94
N GLU A 24 -10.07 -8.86 -13.54
CA GLU A 24 -11.44 -8.44 -13.26
C GLU A 24 -11.49 -7.48 -12.06
N ASP A 25 -12.55 -6.69 -12.02
CA ASP A 25 -12.80 -5.75 -10.93
C ASP A 25 -13.05 -6.48 -9.62
N ILE A 26 -12.35 -6.03 -8.58
CA ILE A 26 -12.52 -6.49 -7.19
C ILE A 26 -13.46 -5.57 -6.41
N PHE A 27 -13.91 -4.47 -7.02
CA PHE A 27 -14.90 -3.55 -6.49
C PHE A 27 -15.89 -3.22 -7.60
N LEU A 28 -17.12 -3.71 -7.51
CA LEU A 28 -18.19 -3.43 -8.47
C LEU A 28 -18.96 -2.16 -8.11
N SER A 29 -18.79 -1.67 -6.88
CA SER A 29 -19.48 -0.50 -6.37
C SER A 29 -18.68 0.17 -5.25
N ASP A 30 -19.07 1.39 -4.89
CA ASP A 30 -18.54 2.09 -3.72
C ASP A 30 -18.86 1.38 -2.40
N LYS A 31 -19.95 0.59 -2.39
CA LYS A 31 -20.28 -0.24 -1.23
C LYS A 31 -19.25 -1.35 -1.02
N ASP A 32 -18.72 -1.94 -2.09
CA ASP A 32 -17.66 -2.94 -1.99
C ASP A 32 -16.35 -2.34 -1.45
N ARG A 33 -16.02 -1.11 -1.88
CA ARG A 33 -14.85 -0.39 -1.34
C ARG A 33 -15.01 -0.06 0.15
N LYS A 34 -16.22 0.30 0.58
CA LYS A 34 -16.48 0.51 2.01
C LYS A 34 -16.34 -0.79 2.80
N VAL A 35 -16.94 -1.89 2.33
CA VAL A 35 -16.80 -3.21 2.97
C VAL A 35 -15.34 -3.65 3.03
N PHE A 36 -14.54 -3.33 2.01
CA PHE A 36 -13.11 -3.59 2.00
C PHE A 36 -12.39 -2.78 3.09
N LEU A 37 -12.63 -1.47 3.17
CA LEU A 37 -12.00 -0.59 4.15
C LEU A 37 -12.43 -0.94 5.59
N ASP A 38 -13.68 -1.30 5.81
CA ASP A 38 -14.16 -1.76 7.12
C ASP A 38 -13.46 -3.06 7.52
N GLY A 39 -13.41 -4.05 6.61
CA GLY A 39 -12.69 -5.31 6.87
C GLY A 39 -11.17 -5.13 7.01
N LEU A 40 -10.58 -4.17 6.32
CA LEU A 40 -9.17 -3.79 6.51
C LEU A 40 -8.95 -3.22 7.91
N ALA A 41 -9.82 -2.33 8.36
CA ALA A 41 -9.76 -1.74 9.70
C ALA A 41 -9.86 -2.80 10.80
N ASP A 42 -10.88 -3.68 10.72
CA ASP A 42 -11.07 -4.79 11.66
C ASP A 42 -9.82 -5.69 11.73
N SER A 43 -9.24 -5.98 10.56
CA SER A 43 -8.04 -6.83 10.47
C SER A 43 -6.80 -6.11 10.99
N CYS A 44 -6.63 -4.81 10.73
CA CYS A 44 -5.54 -4.02 11.29
C CYS A 44 -5.58 -4.01 12.83
N GLU A 45 -6.75 -3.84 13.41
CA GLU A 45 -6.95 -3.89 14.86
C GLU A 45 -6.61 -5.28 15.42
N THR A 46 -7.16 -6.34 14.81
CA THR A 46 -6.96 -7.73 15.27
C THR A 46 -5.48 -8.14 15.27
N TYR A 47 -4.72 -7.72 14.27
CA TYR A 47 -3.32 -8.10 14.08
C TYR A 47 -2.32 -7.00 14.47
N SER A 48 -2.80 -5.91 15.07
CA SER A 48 -1.98 -4.76 15.47
C SER A 48 -1.18 -4.15 14.31
N ILE A 49 -1.75 -4.13 13.10
CA ILE A 49 -1.10 -3.58 11.92
C ILE A 49 -1.27 -2.06 11.88
N LYS A 50 -0.20 -1.33 11.63
CA LYS A 50 -0.28 0.10 11.35
C LYS A 50 -0.45 0.33 9.86
N LEU A 51 -1.60 0.86 9.47
CA LEU A 51 -1.88 1.25 8.10
C LEU A 51 -1.38 2.67 7.86
N ILE A 52 -0.44 2.83 6.92
CA ILE A 52 0.19 4.12 6.62
C ILE A 52 -0.44 4.73 5.37
N ALA A 53 -0.50 3.99 4.27
CA ALA A 53 -1.12 4.48 3.05
C ALA A 53 -1.88 3.38 2.31
N TYR A 54 -2.90 3.78 1.56
CA TYR A 54 -3.58 2.88 0.63
C TYR A 54 -4.10 3.60 -0.60
N VAL A 55 -4.33 2.84 -1.63
CA VAL A 55 -5.15 3.19 -2.79
C VAL A 55 -5.92 1.97 -3.27
N LEU A 56 -7.21 2.16 -3.55
CA LEU A 56 -8.10 1.15 -4.11
C LEU A 56 -8.42 1.54 -5.55
N LEU A 57 -7.96 0.77 -6.51
CA LEU A 57 -8.31 0.88 -7.93
C LEU A 57 -9.40 -0.15 -8.25
N SER A 58 -9.99 -0.11 -9.45
CA SER A 58 -11.13 -1.01 -9.72
C SER A 58 -10.78 -2.49 -9.54
N ASN A 59 -9.63 -2.91 -10.04
CA ASN A 59 -9.23 -4.31 -10.11
C ASN A 59 -8.01 -4.69 -9.25
N HIS A 60 -7.45 -3.76 -8.48
CA HIS A 60 -6.35 -4.03 -7.54
C HIS A 60 -6.26 -2.96 -6.48
N PHE A 61 -5.46 -3.23 -5.45
CA PHE A 61 -5.16 -2.27 -4.39
C PHE A 61 -3.68 -2.28 -4.05
N HIS A 62 -3.22 -1.20 -3.44
CA HIS A 62 -1.93 -1.09 -2.80
C HIS A 62 -2.11 -0.65 -1.35
N LEU A 63 -1.36 -1.26 -0.43
CA LEU A 63 -1.27 -0.87 0.98
C LEU A 63 0.20 -0.64 1.32
N LEU A 64 0.45 0.34 2.18
CA LEU A 64 1.70 0.52 2.89
C LEU A 64 1.41 0.29 4.37
N VAL A 65 2.02 -0.73 4.94
CA VAL A 65 1.76 -1.16 6.32
C VAL A 65 3.04 -1.39 7.09
N GLN A 66 3.00 -1.18 8.40
CA GLN A 66 4.00 -1.67 9.36
C GLN A 66 3.40 -2.81 10.16
N THR A 67 4.18 -3.87 10.35
CA THR A 67 3.82 -5.00 11.22
C THR A 67 4.62 -4.93 12.51
N PRO A 68 4.08 -4.40 13.63
CA PRO A 68 4.78 -4.41 14.92
C PRO A 68 5.15 -5.83 15.37
N GLN A 69 4.43 -6.83 14.89
CA GLN A 69 4.70 -8.25 15.04
C GLN A 69 5.01 -8.86 13.65
N ALA A 70 5.72 -9.99 13.61
CA ALA A 70 6.05 -10.68 12.36
C ALA A 70 4.85 -11.50 11.84
N ASN A 71 3.74 -10.85 11.50
CA ASN A 71 2.43 -11.50 11.24
C ASN A 71 1.74 -11.06 9.95
N LEU A 72 2.49 -10.55 8.96
CA LEU A 72 1.94 -10.08 7.69
C LEU A 72 1.11 -11.15 6.97
N SER A 73 1.60 -12.38 6.93
CA SER A 73 0.92 -13.48 6.22
C SER A 73 -0.41 -13.83 6.85
N GLU A 74 -0.51 -13.83 8.18
CA GLU A 74 -1.73 -14.12 8.92
C GLU A 74 -2.76 -13.00 8.73
N PHE A 75 -2.33 -11.75 8.90
CA PHE A 75 -3.14 -10.57 8.65
C PHE A 75 -3.73 -10.60 7.24
N MET A 76 -2.91 -10.75 6.23
CA MET A 76 -3.37 -10.70 4.83
C MET A 76 -4.26 -11.90 4.46
N ARG A 77 -4.00 -13.08 5.02
CA ARG A 77 -4.87 -14.25 4.82
C ARG A 77 -6.25 -13.98 5.40
N HIS A 78 -6.33 -13.54 6.66
CA HIS A 78 -7.59 -13.22 7.33
C HIS A 78 -8.36 -12.15 6.55
N PHE A 79 -7.71 -11.04 6.24
CA PHE A 79 -8.31 -9.92 5.55
C PHE A 79 -8.87 -10.30 4.17
N LEU A 80 -8.06 -10.94 3.31
CA LEU A 80 -8.49 -11.27 1.95
C LEU A 80 -9.57 -12.35 1.90
N VAL A 81 -9.53 -13.32 2.80
CA VAL A 81 -10.59 -14.33 2.93
C VAL A 81 -11.90 -13.67 3.37
N THR A 82 -11.84 -12.86 4.41
CA THR A 82 -13.02 -12.14 4.92
C THR A 82 -13.64 -11.24 3.84
N TYR A 83 -12.81 -10.49 3.12
CA TYR A 83 -13.31 -9.66 2.02
C TYR A 83 -13.92 -10.51 0.90
N THR A 84 -13.26 -11.60 0.49
CA THR A 84 -13.77 -12.51 -0.56
C THR A 84 -15.16 -13.04 -0.21
N VAL A 85 -15.35 -13.52 1.02
CA VAL A 85 -16.65 -14.02 1.48
C VAL A 85 -17.72 -12.93 1.44
N ARG A 86 -17.41 -11.75 2.00
CA ARG A 86 -18.33 -10.60 2.03
C ARG A 86 -18.69 -10.13 0.61
N PHE A 87 -17.69 -10.02 -0.28
CA PHE A 87 -17.89 -9.61 -1.68
C PHE A 87 -18.76 -10.61 -2.44
N ASN A 88 -18.45 -11.91 -2.37
CA ASN A 88 -19.18 -12.96 -3.06
C ASN A 88 -20.63 -13.03 -2.60
N ARG A 89 -20.88 -13.02 -1.27
CA ARG A 89 -22.24 -13.00 -0.70
C ARG A 89 -23.04 -11.79 -1.19
N ARG A 90 -22.39 -10.62 -1.23
CA ARG A 90 -23.04 -9.37 -1.62
C ARG A 90 -23.40 -9.32 -3.10
N ASN A 91 -22.54 -9.87 -3.97
CA ASN A 91 -22.64 -9.75 -5.42
C ASN A 91 -23.15 -11.04 -6.09
N GLY A 92 -23.67 -12.03 -5.33
CA GLY A 92 -24.17 -13.29 -5.88
C GLY A 92 -23.11 -14.10 -6.63
N ARG A 93 -21.82 -13.99 -6.21
CA ARG A 93 -20.68 -14.65 -6.86
C ARG A 93 -20.14 -15.78 -5.99
N ALA A 94 -19.35 -16.67 -6.61
CA ALA A 94 -18.63 -17.74 -5.93
C ALA A 94 -17.20 -17.84 -6.47
N GLY A 95 -16.31 -18.44 -5.68
CA GLY A 95 -14.92 -18.71 -6.07
C GLY A 95 -13.96 -17.58 -5.71
N HIS A 96 -12.76 -17.63 -6.32
CA HIS A 96 -11.66 -16.73 -6.01
C HIS A 96 -11.82 -15.39 -6.71
N ILE A 97 -11.76 -14.28 -5.97
CA ILE A 97 -11.70 -12.93 -6.55
C ILE A 97 -10.28 -12.53 -6.93
N PHE A 98 -9.29 -12.95 -6.16
CA PHE A 98 -7.88 -12.56 -6.37
C PHE A 98 -7.10 -13.56 -7.21
N GLN A 99 -6.13 -13.05 -7.98
CA GLN A 99 -5.24 -13.83 -8.84
C GLN A 99 -4.18 -14.61 -8.03
N GLY A 100 -4.59 -15.36 -7.01
CA GLY A 100 -3.69 -16.10 -6.13
C GLY A 100 -3.25 -15.30 -4.90
N ARG A 101 -2.06 -15.63 -4.34
CA ARG A 101 -1.56 -14.97 -3.12
C ARG A 101 -1.24 -13.50 -3.38
N PHE A 102 -1.41 -12.66 -2.35
CA PHE A 102 -0.94 -11.27 -2.40
C PHE A 102 0.57 -11.18 -2.65
N LYS A 103 1.02 -10.10 -3.26
CA LYS A 103 2.43 -9.73 -3.38
C LYS A 103 2.79 -8.81 -2.22
N SER A 104 3.97 -8.98 -1.67
CA SER A 104 4.54 -8.08 -0.68
C SER A 104 5.99 -7.80 -1.01
N LEU A 105 6.40 -6.55 -0.84
CA LEU A 105 7.79 -6.13 -0.85
C LEU A 105 8.12 -5.65 0.54
N LEU A 106 9.20 -6.15 1.11
CA LEU A 106 9.82 -5.60 2.30
C LEU A 106 10.47 -4.27 1.93
N VAL A 107 10.20 -3.22 2.68
CA VAL A 107 10.58 -1.85 2.36
C VAL A 107 11.57 -1.31 3.39
N ASP A 108 12.67 -0.75 2.93
CA ASP A 108 13.59 0.02 3.73
C ASP A 108 12.91 1.34 4.15
N GLU A 109 12.84 1.57 5.47
CA GLU A 109 12.12 2.71 6.05
C GLU A 109 12.74 4.03 5.62
N ASP A 110 14.07 4.13 5.68
CA ASP A 110 14.77 5.39 5.55
C ASP A 110 14.70 5.96 4.13
N GLU A 111 14.94 5.13 3.12
CA GLU A 111 15.12 5.59 1.74
C GLU A 111 13.87 5.43 0.86
N TYR A 112 13.09 4.36 1.09
CA TYR A 112 12.06 3.96 0.12
C TYR A 112 10.61 4.21 0.58
N LEU A 113 10.39 4.48 1.85
CA LEU A 113 9.02 4.58 2.39
C LEU A 113 8.30 5.83 1.87
N LEU A 114 9.00 6.97 1.84
CA LEU A 114 8.44 8.20 1.30
C LEU A 114 8.21 8.16 -0.22
N PRO A 115 9.17 7.74 -1.08
CA PRO A 115 8.92 7.53 -2.50
C PRO A 115 7.78 6.55 -2.79
N LEU A 116 7.68 5.48 -2.02
CA LEU A 116 6.63 4.48 -2.17
C LEU A 116 5.25 5.04 -1.78
N SER A 117 5.17 5.86 -0.72
CA SER A 117 3.92 6.53 -0.36
C SER A 117 3.43 7.43 -1.50
N ARG A 118 4.33 8.20 -2.13
CA ARG A 118 4.05 9.01 -3.32
C ARG A 118 3.57 8.15 -4.49
N TYR A 119 4.25 7.05 -4.76
CA TYR A 119 3.83 6.10 -5.79
C TYR A 119 2.39 5.61 -5.56
N ILE A 120 2.05 5.21 -4.32
CA ILE A 120 0.70 4.76 -3.96
C ILE A 120 -0.32 5.87 -4.21
N HIS A 121 -0.01 7.10 -3.81
CA HIS A 121 -0.90 8.24 -3.98
C HIS A 121 -1.13 8.62 -5.45
N LEU A 122 -0.13 8.42 -6.32
CA LEU A 122 -0.21 8.75 -7.74
C LEU A 122 -0.86 7.64 -8.60
N ASN A 123 -1.09 6.45 -8.07
CA ASN A 123 -1.67 5.33 -8.83
C ASN A 123 -2.97 5.67 -9.58
N PRO A 124 -3.92 6.46 -9.03
CA PRO A 124 -5.16 6.77 -9.75
C PRO A 124 -4.96 7.49 -11.09
N ILE A 125 -3.86 8.21 -11.26
CA ILE A 125 -3.54 8.95 -12.51
C ILE A 125 -2.53 8.21 -13.40
N ARG A 126 -2.05 7.03 -13.01
CA ARG A 126 -1.13 6.19 -13.80
C ARG A 126 -1.86 5.29 -14.80
N THR A 127 -3.02 5.70 -15.25
CA THR A 127 -3.83 4.99 -16.22
C THR A 127 -3.74 5.66 -17.60
N SER A 128 -4.07 4.94 -18.66
CA SER A 128 -4.08 5.49 -20.02
C SER A 128 -4.97 6.74 -20.15
N GLN A 129 -6.02 6.84 -19.35
CA GLN A 129 -6.92 7.99 -19.32
C GLN A 129 -6.20 9.32 -18.98
N PHE A 130 -5.13 9.27 -18.17
CA PHE A 130 -4.40 10.46 -17.72
C PHE A 130 -3.06 10.65 -18.43
N LYS A 131 -2.75 9.84 -19.45
CA LYS A 131 -1.45 9.91 -20.15
C LYS A 131 -1.15 11.33 -20.64
N ASP A 132 -2.12 11.93 -21.33
CA ASP A 132 -1.98 13.24 -21.97
C ASP A 132 -2.70 14.36 -21.17
N ALA A 133 -3.18 14.07 -19.96
CA ALA A 133 -3.85 15.07 -19.13
C ALA A 133 -2.83 16.04 -18.52
N ASP A 134 -3.22 17.31 -18.40
CA ASP A 134 -2.41 18.36 -17.78
C ASP A 134 -2.32 18.23 -16.26
N PHE A 135 -1.41 19.00 -15.66
CA PHE A 135 -1.21 19.02 -14.22
C PHE A 135 -2.49 19.40 -13.44
N PRO A 136 -3.23 20.48 -13.78
CA PRO A 136 -4.46 20.83 -13.06
C PRO A 136 -5.48 19.70 -13.02
N THR A 137 -5.70 19.03 -14.15
CA THR A 137 -6.62 17.89 -14.28
C THR A 137 -6.20 16.72 -13.38
N LYS A 138 -4.93 16.32 -13.44
CA LYS A 138 -4.38 15.25 -12.59
C LYS A 138 -4.47 15.58 -11.11
N SER A 139 -4.05 16.79 -10.74
CA SER A 139 -4.03 17.23 -9.34
C SER A 139 -5.44 17.30 -8.74
N GLU A 140 -6.41 17.89 -9.47
CA GLU A 140 -7.78 17.96 -9.01
C GLU A 140 -8.46 16.58 -8.92
N TYR A 141 -8.12 15.67 -9.84
CA TYR A 141 -8.61 14.29 -9.76
C TYR A 141 -8.09 13.58 -8.49
N LEU A 142 -6.80 13.65 -8.21
CA LEU A 142 -6.21 13.05 -7.00
C LEU A 142 -6.81 13.63 -5.72
N LYS A 143 -7.00 14.95 -5.67
CA LYS A 143 -7.62 15.64 -4.54
C LYS A 143 -9.04 15.15 -4.24
N LYS A 144 -9.79 14.80 -5.29
CA LYS A 144 -11.17 14.31 -5.19
C LYS A 144 -11.28 12.80 -5.04
N TYR A 145 -10.21 12.04 -5.33
CA TYR A 145 -10.24 10.58 -5.34
C TYR A 145 -10.46 10.02 -3.93
N PRO A 146 -11.65 9.48 -3.62
CA PRO A 146 -12.02 9.15 -2.25
C PRO A 146 -11.41 7.82 -1.75
N TRP A 147 -10.85 7.02 -2.67
CA TRP A 147 -10.38 5.67 -2.40
C TRP A 147 -8.86 5.60 -2.25
N SER A 148 -8.27 6.69 -1.77
CA SER A 148 -6.84 6.84 -1.49
C SER A 148 -6.64 7.63 -0.20
N THR A 149 -5.52 7.42 0.47
CA THR A 149 -5.10 8.21 1.63
C THR A 149 -4.59 9.61 1.26
N TYR A 150 -4.30 9.89 -0.01
CA TYR A 150 -3.79 11.18 -0.46
C TYR A 150 -4.60 12.40 0.03
N PRO A 151 -5.96 12.42 -0.10
CA PRO A 151 -6.75 13.56 0.41
C PRO A 151 -6.61 13.77 1.92
N GLY A 152 -6.40 12.70 2.69
CA GLY A 152 -6.20 12.77 4.13
C GLY A 152 -4.84 13.34 4.52
N TYR A 153 -3.80 13.05 3.73
CA TYR A 153 -2.45 13.60 3.92
C TYR A 153 -2.35 15.08 3.54
N CYS A 154 -2.90 15.44 2.39
CA CYS A 154 -2.71 16.77 1.82
C CYS A 154 -3.81 17.77 2.18
N TYR A 155 -4.96 17.28 2.62
CA TYR A 155 -6.14 18.09 2.94
C TYR A 155 -6.82 17.50 4.17
N LEU A 156 -7.16 18.28 5.18
CA LEU A 156 -7.79 17.83 6.43
C LEU A 156 -9.11 17.07 6.26
N ARG A 157 -9.63 17.01 5.06
CA ARG A 157 -10.93 16.40 4.77
C ARG A 157 -10.76 14.92 4.40
N LYS A 158 -11.72 14.08 4.78
CA LYS A 158 -11.81 12.66 4.40
C LYS A 158 -10.69 11.77 4.97
N ARG A 159 -10.22 12.04 6.17
CA ARG A 159 -9.29 11.15 6.88
C ARG A 159 -9.99 9.85 7.25
N ASN A 160 -9.36 8.75 6.93
CA ASN A 160 -9.72 7.45 7.48
C ASN A 160 -9.10 7.31 8.87
N LYS A 161 -9.92 7.11 9.90
CA LYS A 161 -9.46 7.02 11.30
C LYS A 161 -8.47 5.89 11.58
N ASN A 162 -8.41 4.89 10.71
CA ASN A 162 -7.55 3.72 10.85
C ASN A 162 -6.17 3.90 10.17
N VAL A 163 -5.88 5.09 9.63
CA VAL A 163 -4.60 5.41 8.99
C VAL A 163 -3.77 6.29 9.92
N ASP A 164 -2.52 5.92 10.11
CA ASP A 164 -1.55 6.72 10.87
C ASP A 164 -0.96 7.83 9.99
N TYR A 165 -1.72 8.91 9.83
CA TYR A 165 -1.26 10.09 9.09
C TYR A 165 -0.13 10.83 9.82
N GLY A 166 -0.20 10.84 11.16
CA GLY A 166 0.75 11.60 11.99
C GLY A 166 2.17 11.09 11.81
N TRP A 167 2.33 9.78 11.80
CA TRP A 167 3.65 9.18 11.70
C TRP A 167 4.42 9.63 10.43
N LEU A 168 3.84 9.47 9.23
CA LEU A 168 4.51 9.86 7.98
C LEU A 168 4.72 11.38 7.87
N LEU A 169 3.73 12.17 8.32
CA LEU A 169 3.85 13.63 8.27
C LEU A 169 4.94 14.13 9.24
N SER A 170 5.02 13.59 10.44
CA SER A 170 6.06 13.97 11.42
C SER A 170 7.45 13.56 10.96
N THR A 171 7.59 12.36 10.41
CA THR A 171 8.88 11.83 9.97
C THR A 171 9.48 12.65 8.83
N TYR A 172 8.66 13.04 7.83
CA TYR A 172 9.21 13.61 6.58
C TYR A 172 8.86 15.09 6.36
N PHE A 173 7.86 15.62 7.03
CA PHE A 173 7.34 16.98 6.79
C PHE A 173 7.22 17.81 8.07
N GLY A 174 7.87 17.37 9.13
CA GLY A 174 8.01 18.09 10.39
C GLY A 174 6.86 17.88 11.36
N ASP A 175 5.60 17.82 10.92
CA ASP A 175 4.45 17.49 11.77
C ASP A 175 3.14 17.45 10.97
N ASP A 176 2.05 16.95 11.59
CA ASP A 176 0.68 16.98 11.07
C ASP A 176 0.03 18.36 11.20
N THR A 177 0.69 19.37 10.65
CA THR A 177 0.26 20.77 10.61
C THR A 177 -0.19 21.16 9.20
N ALA A 178 -0.80 22.35 9.06
CA ALA A 178 -1.11 22.91 7.76
C ALA A 178 0.15 23.07 6.88
N LYS A 179 1.30 23.39 7.50
CA LYS A 179 2.60 23.49 6.82
C LYS A 179 3.07 22.12 6.33
N GLY A 180 3.10 21.10 7.19
CA GLY A 180 3.52 19.74 6.84
C GLY A 180 2.66 19.15 5.73
N ARG A 181 1.33 19.31 5.80
CA ARG A 181 0.41 18.87 4.74
C ARG A 181 0.61 19.59 3.41
N ARG A 182 0.96 20.87 3.45
CA ARG A 182 1.32 21.61 2.23
C ARG A 182 2.61 21.07 1.63
N GLN A 183 3.63 20.81 2.42
CA GLN A 183 4.89 20.22 1.96
C GLN A 183 4.68 18.81 1.37
N CYS A 184 3.87 17.98 2.02
CA CYS A 184 3.48 16.67 1.49
C CYS A 184 2.80 16.80 0.12
N ARG A 185 1.86 17.73 -0.04
CA ARG A 185 1.21 18.00 -1.32
C ARG A 185 2.19 18.46 -2.39
N GLU A 186 3.09 19.38 -2.06
CA GLU A 186 4.11 19.87 -2.98
C GLU A 186 5.05 18.75 -3.42
N TYR A 187 5.42 17.84 -2.50
CA TYR A 187 6.21 16.66 -2.81
C TYR A 187 5.52 15.73 -3.81
N VAL A 188 4.22 15.47 -3.64
CA VAL A 188 3.46 14.66 -4.59
C VAL A 188 3.26 15.38 -5.93
N ASN A 189 2.97 16.68 -5.89
CA ASN A 189 2.73 17.48 -7.10
C ASN A 189 3.95 17.54 -8.02
N ARG A 190 5.17 17.66 -7.48
CA ARG A 190 6.41 17.64 -8.29
C ARG A 190 6.50 16.40 -9.19
N ALA A 191 6.02 15.25 -8.71
CA ALA A 191 6.04 14.02 -9.50
C ALA A 191 4.89 13.92 -10.52
N ILE A 192 3.86 14.79 -10.41
CA ILE A 192 2.84 14.90 -11.46
C ILE A 192 3.39 15.65 -12.68
N GLU A 193 4.27 16.65 -12.45
CA GLU A 193 4.90 17.49 -13.47
C GLU A 193 6.10 16.83 -14.15
N GLY A 194 6.77 15.92 -13.43
CA GLY A 194 7.93 15.17 -13.92
C GLY A 194 7.59 13.75 -14.35
N GLU A 195 8.61 12.94 -14.57
CA GLU A 195 8.43 11.50 -14.72
C GLU A 195 8.07 10.90 -13.34
N ILE A 196 6.98 10.13 -13.32
CA ILE A 196 6.60 9.41 -12.12
C ILE A 196 7.54 8.21 -11.98
N GLU A 197 8.56 8.36 -11.15
CA GLU A 197 9.50 7.29 -10.84
C GLU A 197 8.76 6.00 -10.45
N ASN A 198 9.26 4.90 -10.94
CA ASN A 198 8.75 3.59 -10.58
C ASN A 198 9.69 2.97 -9.51
N PRO A 199 9.36 3.04 -8.22
CA PRO A 199 10.25 2.54 -7.17
C PRO A 199 10.52 1.03 -7.27
N PHE A 200 9.80 0.31 -8.13
CA PHE A 200 9.97 -1.13 -8.29
C PHE A 200 11.09 -1.53 -9.25
N GLU A 201 11.71 -0.59 -9.95
CA GLU A 201 12.87 -0.87 -10.79
C GLU A 201 14.08 -1.28 -9.95
N GLU A 202 14.13 -0.85 -8.70
CA GLU A 202 15.18 -1.17 -7.73
C GLU A 202 14.89 -2.39 -6.85
N VAL A 203 13.83 -3.14 -7.14
CA VAL A 203 13.46 -4.32 -6.34
C VAL A 203 14.45 -5.46 -6.56
N VAL A 204 15.09 -5.88 -5.47
CA VAL A 204 16.04 -6.99 -5.44
C VAL A 204 15.33 -8.28 -4.99
N HIS A 205 15.70 -9.43 -5.61
CA HIS A 205 15.13 -10.75 -5.32
C HIS A 205 13.58 -10.82 -5.36
N GLN A 206 12.93 -9.93 -6.11
CA GLN A 206 11.47 -9.84 -6.25
C GLN A 206 10.71 -9.56 -4.92
N SER A 207 11.41 -9.23 -3.84
CA SER A 207 10.79 -9.13 -2.51
C SER A 207 11.34 -8.03 -1.60
N ILE A 208 12.45 -7.38 -1.94
CA ILE A 208 13.08 -6.35 -1.11
C ILE A 208 13.25 -5.08 -1.93
N LEU A 209 12.78 -3.97 -1.38
CA LEU A 209 13.00 -2.62 -1.85
C LEU A 209 13.80 -1.87 -0.78
N GLY A 210 15.09 -1.67 -1.02
CA GLY A 210 15.99 -1.09 -0.03
C GLY A 210 17.39 -0.87 -0.55
N THR A 211 18.18 -0.13 0.23
CA THR A 211 19.60 0.09 0.01
C THR A 211 20.38 -1.23 0.06
N GLN A 212 21.60 -1.22 -0.49
CA GLN A 212 22.47 -2.40 -0.42
C GLN A 212 22.76 -2.81 1.04
N GLU A 213 22.92 -1.84 1.93
CA GLU A 213 23.14 -2.06 3.37
C GLU A 213 21.93 -2.77 4.01
N PHE A 214 20.71 -2.33 3.71
CA PHE A 214 19.49 -2.97 4.17
C PHE A 214 19.36 -4.40 3.63
N ILE A 215 19.62 -4.61 2.35
CA ILE A 215 19.59 -5.93 1.71
C ILE A 215 20.58 -6.89 2.40
N ASP A 216 21.79 -6.43 2.67
CA ASP A 216 22.83 -7.24 3.32
C ASP A 216 22.47 -7.53 4.78
N TRP A 217 21.88 -6.57 5.49
CA TRP A 217 21.34 -6.78 6.83
C TRP A 217 20.23 -7.86 6.83
N VAL A 218 19.28 -7.77 5.90
CA VAL A 218 18.21 -8.77 5.75
C VAL A 218 18.80 -10.16 5.49
N ARG A 219 19.78 -10.27 4.59
CA ARG A 219 20.45 -11.54 4.28
C ARG A 219 21.16 -12.13 5.50
N GLN A 220 21.89 -11.32 6.23
CA GLN A 220 22.68 -11.79 7.37
C GLN A 220 21.81 -12.16 8.56
N LYS A 221 20.81 -11.35 8.90
CA LYS A 221 20.04 -11.49 10.13
C LYS A 221 18.86 -12.47 10.00
N LEU A 222 18.24 -12.53 8.83
CA LEU A 222 16.96 -13.19 8.66
C LEU A 222 17.04 -14.45 7.79
N LEU A 223 17.82 -14.45 6.71
CA LEU A 223 17.91 -15.60 5.81
C LEU A 223 18.90 -16.66 6.31
N ARG A 224 20.00 -16.27 7.01
CA ARG A 224 20.97 -17.24 7.58
C ARG A 224 20.45 -17.97 8.83
N LYS A 225 19.47 -17.43 9.55
CA LYS A 225 18.85 -18.13 10.69
C LYS A 225 17.98 -19.31 10.23
N GLY A 226 17.30 -19.21 9.10
CA GLY A 226 16.49 -20.31 8.56
C GLY A 226 17.26 -21.52 8.04
N GLN A 227 18.59 -21.42 7.89
CA GLN A 227 19.46 -22.55 7.49
C GLN A 227 20.04 -23.35 8.67
N ARG A 228 19.82 -22.91 9.92
CA ARG A 228 20.34 -23.58 11.12
C ARG A 228 19.30 -24.39 11.92
N GLU A 229 18.04 -24.39 11.47
CA GLU A 229 16.93 -25.10 12.11
C GLU A 229 16.32 -26.20 11.21
N VAL A 230 17.16 -26.79 10.32
CA VAL A 230 16.78 -28.01 9.56
C VAL A 230 17.81 -29.10 9.84
#